data_574452c8279003a54c303dd282fa2d9d
#
_entry.id   574452c8279003a54c303dd282fa2d9d
#
_cell.length_a   1.000
_cell.length_b   1.000
_cell.length_c   1.000
_cell.angle_alpha   90.00
_cell.angle_beta   90.00
_cell.angle_gamma   90.00
#
_symmetry.space_group_name_H-M   'P 1'
#
loop_
_entity.id
_entity.type
_entity.pdbx_description
1 polymer ?
#
loop_
_entity_poly.entity_id
_entity_poly.type
_entity_poly.pdbx_seq_one_letter_code
_entity_poly.pdbx_strand_id
1 'polypeptide(L)'
;MDMRYAIIVLICFLSGCKSETDVLARIDRLSESGDCFQCIKALAENTPARMSGSQSNADAISFLRSKMEQAGAEVKTDTVNVPLWLPGTSSLYYTDEAGRKDLNAIPLGLSVGTDGKELNLRVVEFTNKADFEKASSLEGCIVFFNEKMDTTANGYSKAGWQRMFGASMAAKKGAEAVITRSLSPVSDNYPRTGTLRYEEGVKKIPALAVSTRDADILSESIAKNPNLKINFSSTSEWKGTATGYNLIGEIKGAKNPDNVILVSAHIDSWFNSQGAQDNATGCAQAIDVLRIFSEAGVRPQNTIRVLIYQDEEISMSGMKKYMERHGNDCHLYNLEIDSGAEEPLGFALFEDKAVCEKIKSFSDSLRFTPEWQIMPLEEASFWPLSAEKKVPVYFYMAERKDYFSIHHSEVDNMSLINKEVIGRSSAMITSFVYLTDRMMCTGK
;
A
#
# COMPACT_ATOMS: atom_id res chain seq x y z
N MET A 1 -17.30 76.92 -5.45
CA MET A 1 -16.04 76.21 -5.85
C MET A 1 -15.73 75.22 -4.77
N ASP A 2 -16.33 73.99 -4.88
CA ASP A 2 -16.20 72.95 -3.91
C ASP A 2 -15.04 72.06 -4.30
N MET A 3 -14.01 72.05 -3.48
CA MET A 3 -12.90 71.06 -3.59
C MET A 3 -13.19 69.90 -2.71
N ARG A 4 -13.64 68.73 -3.32
CA ARG A 4 -13.78 67.49 -2.65
C ARG A 4 -12.41 66.76 -2.60
N TYR A 5 -11.83 66.69 -1.42
CA TYR A 5 -10.64 65.83 -1.18
C TYR A 5 -11.05 64.33 -1.16
N ALA A 6 -10.60 63.57 -2.15
CA ALA A 6 -10.69 62.16 -2.15
C ALA A 6 -9.55 61.60 -1.28
N ILE A 7 -9.88 61.03 -0.13
CA ILE A 7 -8.92 60.28 0.70
C ILE A 7 -8.79 58.91 0.05
N ILE A 8 -7.67 58.66 -0.62
CA ILE A 8 -7.27 57.32 -1.06
C ILE A 8 -6.68 56.60 0.16
N VAL A 9 -7.45 55.69 0.76
CA VAL A 9 -6.94 54.78 1.78
C VAL A 9 -6.13 53.72 1.07
N LEU A 10 -4.81 53.86 1.09
CA LEU A 10 -3.86 52.86 0.63
C LEU A 10 -3.81 51.77 1.68
N ILE A 11 -4.60 50.70 1.50
CA ILE A 11 -4.47 49.48 2.31
C ILE A 11 -3.21 48.76 1.86
N CYS A 12 -2.10 49.08 2.49
CA CYS A 12 -0.89 48.26 2.40
C CYS A 12 -1.19 46.92 3.05
N PHE A 13 -1.43 45.88 2.23
CA PHE A 13 -1.29 44.48 2.69
C PHE A 13 0.19 44.28 3.04
N LEU A 14 0.51 44.46 4.31
CA LEU A 14 1.73 43.96 4.90
C LEU A 14 1.60 42.42 4.91
N SER A 15 1.94 41.76 3.80
CA SER A 15 2.29 40.35 3.79
C SER A 15 3.62 40.20 4.56
N GLY A 16 3.53 40.24 5.90
CA GLY A 16 4.65 39.86 6.76
C GLY A 16 5.12 38.47 6.35
N CYS A 17 6.40 38.35 6.02
CA CYS A 17 7.03 37.04 5.80
C CYS A 17 6.84 36.25 7.09
N LYS A 18 5.96 35.23 7.09
CA LYS A 18 5.78 34.33 8.23
C LYS A 18 7.11 33.66 8.51
N SER A 19 7.52 33.56 9.76
CA SER A 19 8.71 32.79 10.11
C SER A 19 8.49 31.30 9.78
N GLU A 20 9.56 30.56 9.56
CA GLU A 20 9.48 29.10 9.35
C GLU A 20 8.78 28.42 10.52
N THR A 21 9.09 28.84 11.75
CA THR A 21 8.45 28.36 12.99
C THR A 21 6.93 28.60 13.00
N ASP A 22 6.46 29.78 12.52
CA ASP A 22 5.02 30.06 12.42
C ASP A 22 4.32 29.15 11.42
N VAL A 23 4.99 28.83 10.30
CA VAL A 23 4.45 27.91 9.29
C VAL A 23 4.35 26.50 9.85
N LEU A 24 5.41 25.99 10.47
CA LEU A 24 5.42 24.65 11.08
C LEU A 24 4.34 24.52 12.17
N ALA A 25 4.22 25.50 13.07
CA ALA A 25 3.16 25.52 14.09
C ALA A 25 1.74 25.57 13.46
N ARG A 26 1.58 26.12 12.26
CA ARG A 26 0.30 26.12 11.54
C ARG A 26 0.04 24.78 10.87
N ILE A 27 1.08 24.13 10.32
CA ILE A 27 0.99 22.77 9.80
C ILE A 27 0.49 21.84 10.91
N ASP A 28 1.11 21.87 12.08
CA ASP A 28 0.72 21.04 13.23
C ASP A 28 -0.76 21.21 13.58
N ARG A 29 -1.23 22.46 13.74
CA ARG A 29 -2.64 22.72 14.07
C ARG A 29 -3.62 22.23 12.99
N LEU A 30 -3.28 22.36 11.71
CA LEU A 30 -4.12 21.92 10.61
C LEU A 30 -4.15 20.39 10.50
N SER A 31 -3.04 19.74 10.82
CA SER A 31 -2.95 18.25 10.87
C SER A 31 -3.84 17.66 11.98
N GLU A 32 -3.96 18.38 13.10
CA GLU A 32 -4.79 17.96 14.24
C GLU A 32 -6.30 18.22 14.04
N SER A 33 -6.73 18.88 12.95
CA SER A 33 -8.14 19.18 12.67
C SER A 33 -9.02 17.92 12.59
N GLY A 34 -8.45 16.81 12.16
CA GLY A 34 -9.14 15.54 11.94
C GLY A 34 -9.65 15.36 10.51
N ASP A 35 -9.39 16.29 9.60
CA ASP A 35 -9.83 16.19 8.20
C ASP A 35 -9.20 14.99 7.50
N CYS A 36 -7.91 14.72 7.73
CA CYS A 36 -7.23 13.53 7.23
C CYS A 36 -7.92 12.25 7.74
N PHE A 37 -8.20 12.13 9.04
CA PHE A 37 -8.92 11.00 9.62
C PHE A 37 -10.31 10.81 9.00
N GLN A 38 -11.07 11.89 8.78
CA GLN A 38 -12.39 11.79 8.13
C GLN A 38 -12.27 11.36 6.66
N CYS A 39 -11.21 11.75 5.97
CA CYS A 39 -10.93 11.29 4.62
C CYS A 39 -10.65 9.79 4.59
N ILE A 40 -9.80 9.27 5.49
CA ILE A 40 -9.52 7.83 5.65
C ILE A 40 -10.83 7.08 5.92
N LYS A 41 -11.61 7.55 6.89
CA LYS A 41 -12.88 6.93 7.28
C LYS A 41 -13.84 6.83 6.09
N ALA A 42 -14.03 7.93 5.38
CA ALA A 42 -14.94 7.95 4.23
C ALA A 42 -14.45 7.02 3.10
N LEU A 43 -13.15 6.98 2.83
CA LEU A 43 -12.57 6.10 1.82
C LEU A 43 -12.73 4.62 2.21
N ALA A 44 -12.35 4.25 3.42
CA ALA A 44 -12.37 2.86 3.87
C ALA A 44 -13.79 2.31 4.05
N GLU A 45 -14.72 3.09 4.63
CA GLU A 45 -16.08 2.63 4.90
C GLU A 45 -16.98 2.65 3.67
N ASN A 46 -16.86 3.65 2.77
CA ASN A 46 -17.72 3.79 1.61
C ASN A 46 -17.20 3.07 0.37
N THR A 47 -15.91 2.80 0.30
CA THR A 47 -15.26 2.10 -0.82
C THR A 47 -14.35 0.96 -0.34
N PRO A 48 -14.85 0.01 0.46
CA PRO A 48 -14.06 -1.17 0.85
C PRO A 48 -13.78 -2.06 -0.36
N ALA A 49 -12.85 -2.98 -0.23
CA ALA A 49 -12.51 -3.95 -1.28
C ALA A 49 -12.17 -3.28 -2.63
N ARG A 50 -11.36 -2.22 -2.59
CA ARG A 50 -11.01 -1.36 -3.74
C ARG A 50 -10.04 -2.02 -4.72
N MET A 51 -10.24 -3.30 -5.03
CA MET A 51 -9.43 -3.98 -6.04
C MET A 51 -9.39 -3.17 -7.34
N SER A 52 -8.23 -3.09 -7.97
CA SER A 52 -8.06 -2.42 -9.26
C SER A 52 -9.06 -2.92 -10.30
N GLY A 53 -9.71 -2.00 -11.01
CA GLY A 53 -10.75 -2.32 -12.00
C GLY A 53 -12.15 -2.60 -11.42
N SER A 54 -12.33 -2.58 -10.11
CA SER A 54 -13.66 -2.72 -9.46
C SER A 54 -14.45 -1.41 -9.45
N GLN A 55 -15.77 -1.50 -9.24
CA GLN A 55 -16.62 -0.32 -9.05
C GLN A 55 -16.23 0.46 -7.79
N SER A 56 -15.91 -0.24 -6.69
CA SER A 56 -15.43 0.38 -5.45
C SER A 56 -14.16 1.22 -5.66
N ASN A 57 -13.24 0.74 -6.51
CA ASN A 57 -12.05 1.49 -6.90
C ASN A 57 -12.41 2.75 -7.72
N ALA A 58 -13.33 2.65 -8.67
CA ALA A 58 -13.79 3.81 -9.46
C ALA A 58 -14.48 4.87 -8.60
N ASP A 59 -15.26 4.46 -7.60
CA ASP A 59 -15.91 5.36 -6.64
C ASP A 59 -14.87 6.03 -5.74
N ALA A 60 -13.85 5.31 -5.30
CA ALA A 60 -12.73 5.83 -4.53
C ALA A 60 -11.94 6.89 -5.31
N ILE A 61 -11.66 6.66 -6.60
CA ILE A 61 -11.04 7.64 -7.51
C ILE A 61 -11.87 8.92 -7.57
N SER A 62 -13.18 8.79 -7.75
CA SER A 62 -14.08 9.95 -7.83
C SER A 62 -14.10 10.75 -6.53
N PHE A 63 -14.12 10.06 -5.39
CA PHE A 63 -14.07 10.67 -4.06
C PHE A 63 -12.75 11.42 -3.84
N LEU A 64 -11.60 10.77 -4.07
CA LEU A 64 -10.28 11.38 -3.84
C LEU A 64 -9.99 12.53 -4.80
N ARG A 65 -10.48 12.44 -6.06
CA ARG A 65 -10.43 13.56 -6.99
C ARG A 65 -11.09 14.81 -6.40
N SER A 66 -12.31 14.67 -5.87
CA SER A 66 -13.04 15.77 -5.22
C SER A 66 -12.25 16.34 -4.03
N LYS A 67 -11.56 15.49 -3.26
CA LYS A 67 -10.71 15.93 -2.13
C LYS A 67 -9.51 16.74 -2.58
N MET A 68 -8.83 16.33 -3.65
CA MET A 68 -7.72 17.09 -4.24
C MET A 68 -8.18 18.45 -4.79
N GLU A 69 -9.34 18.48 -5.48
CA GLU A 69 -9.92 19.71 -6.00
C GLU A 69 -10.31 20.68 -4.86
N GLN A 70 -10.91 20.18 -3.76
CA GLN A 70 -11.20 20.95 -2.56
C GLN A 70 -9.94 21.50 -1.87
N ALA A 71 -8.83 20.76 -1.93
CA ALA A 71 -7.53 21.23 -1.47
C ALA A 71 -6.91 22.32 -2.37
N GLY A 72 -7.57 22.69 -3.45
CA GLY A 72 -7.10 23.72 -4.39
C GLY A 72 -6.04 23.26 -5.38
N ALA A 73 -5.86 21.96 -5.55
CA ALA A 73 -4.93 21.42 -6.53
C ALA A 73 -5.51 21.43 -7.95
N GLU A 74 -4.63 21.59 -8.95
CA GLU A 74 -4.96 21.28 -10.34
C GLU A 74 -4.93 19.75 -10.50
N VAL A 75 -6.09 19.13 -10.83
CA VAL A 75 -6.20 17.66 -10.86
C VAL A 75 -6.28 17.14 -12.29
N LYS A 76 -5.41 16.17 -12.61
CA LYS A 76 -5.33 15.44 -13.86
C LYS A 76 -5.48 13.92 -13.62
N THR A 77 -5.75 13.16 -14.66
CA THR A 77 -5.79 11.69 -14.60
C THR A 77 -4.99 11.09 -15.73
N ASP A 78 -4.31 9.98 -15.41
CA ASP A 78 -3.75 9.07 -16.40
C ASP A 78 -4.56 7.79 -16.46
N THR A 79 -4.95 7.38 -17.66
CA THR A 79 -5.61 6.10 -17.89
C THR A 79 -4.59 4.97 -17.77
N VAL A 80 -4.93 3.95 -16.98
CA VAL A 80 -4.10 2.77 -16.71
C VAL A 80 -4.87 1.51 -17.09
N ASN A 81 -4.24 0.58 -17.77
CA ASN A 81 -4.77 -0.77 -17.94
C ASN A 81 -4.38 -1.59 -16.71
N VAL A 82 -5.37 -2.03 -15.94
CA VAL A 82 -5.17 -2.80 -14.71
C VAL A 82 -5.68 -4.22 -14.87
N PRO A 83 -5.12 -5.22 -14.16
CA PRO A 83 -5.66 -6.56 -14.11
C PRO A 83 -7.10 -6.56 -13.61
N LEU A 84 -7.99 -7.31 -14.26
CA LEU A 84 -9.34 -7.57 -13.76
C LEU A 84 -9.43 -9.04 -13.32
N TRP A 85 -9.37 -9.24 -12.02
CA TRP A 85 -9.51 -10.53 -11.39
C TRP A 85 -10.64 -10.50 -10.36
N LEU A 86 -11.47 -11.53 -10.37
CA LEU A 86 -12.57 -11.69 -9.42
C LEU A 86 -12.22 -12.79 -8.42
N PRO A 87 -12.25 -12.53 -7.10
CA PRO A 87 -11.95 -13.52 -6.07
C PRO A 87 -12.98 -14.65 -6.03
N GLY A 88 -14.24 -14.37 -6.38
CA GLY A 88 -15.31 -15.35 -6.30
C GLY A 88 -15.54 -15.85 -4.87
N THR A 89 -15.95 -17.10 -4.75
CA THR A 89 -16.14 -17.81 -3.47
C THR A 89 -15.17 -18.97 -3.36
N SER A 90 -14.86 -19.39 -2.13
CA SER A 90 -14.02 -20.56 -1.85
C SER A 90 -14.65 -21.42 -0.76
N SER A 91 -14.37 -22.72 -0.81
CA SER A 91 -14.71 -23.68 0.24
C SER A 91 -13.53 -24.62 0.46
N LEU A 92 -13.16 -24.80 1.72
CA LEU A 92 -12.09 -25.69 2.15
C LEU A 92 -12.54 -26.44 3.39
N TYR A 93 -12.64 -27.76 3.33
CA TYR A 93 -13.04 -28.59 4.45
C TYR A 93 -12.55 -30.02 4.33
N TYR A 94 -12.51 -30.75 5.44
CA TYR A 94 -12.33 -32.20 5.48
C TYR A 94 -13.39 -32.82 6.38
N THR A 95 -13.50 -34.15 6.33
CA THR A 95 -14.38 -34.92 7.22
C THR A 95 -13.57 -35.95 7.98
N ASP A 96 -13.70 -35.96 9.28
CA ASP A 96 -13.14 -36.95 10.19
C ASP A 96 -14.26 -37.70 10.95
N GLU A 97 -13.91 -38.51 11.96
CA GLU A 97 -14.87 -39.28 12.78
C GLU A 97 -15.85 -38.35 13.56
N ALA A 98 -15.46 -37.12 13.84
CA ALA A 98 -16.27 -36.13 14.52
C ALA A 98 -17.17 -35.31 13.55
N GLY A 99 -17.07 -35.58 12.24
CA GLY A 99 -17.86 -34.94 11.20
C GLY A 99 -17.07 -33.92 10.35
N ARG A 100 -17.81 -33.05 9.64
CA ARG A 100 -17.23 -32.03 8.76
C ARG A 100 -16.51 -30.94 9.58
N LYS A 101 -15.33 -30.55 9.11
CA LYS A 101 -14.49 -29.48 9.64
C LYS A 101 -14.24 -28.46 8.54
N ASP A 102 -14.95 -27.35 8.59
CA ASP A 102 -14.71 -26.21 7.70
C ASP A 102 -13.46 -25.46 8.15
N LEU A 103 -12.64 -25.04 7.18
CA LEU A 103 -11.43 -24.25 7.39
C LEU A 103 -11.65 -22.86 6.77
N ASN A 104 -11.32 -21.81 7.51
CA ASN A 104 -11.46 -20.44 7.01
C ASN A 104 -10.35 -20.15 6.01
N ALA A 105 -10.72 -20.08 4.73
CA ALA A 105 -9.79 -19.89 3.62
C ALA A 105 -10.37 -18.99 2.55
N ILE A 106 -9.50 -18.17 1.95
CA ILE A 106 -9.84 -17.23 0.87
C ILE A 106 -8.87 -17.41 -0.30
N PRO A 107 -9.24 -17.01 -1.53
CA PRO A 107 -8.35 -17.09 -2.68
C PRO A 107 -7.10 -16.22 -2.49
N LEU A 108 -5.96 -16.71 -2.95
CA LEU A 108 -4.81 -15.85 -3.19
C LEU A 108 -5.06 -14.98 -4.42
N GLY A 109 -4.55 -13.75 -4.39
CA GLY A 109 -4.68 -12.80 -5.49
C GLY A 109 -4.17 -13.38 -6.81
N LEU A 110 -4.95 -13.25 -7.86
CA LEU A 110 -4.75 -13.84 -9.20
C LEU A 110 -4.88 -15.36 -9.29
N SER A 111 -5.30 -16.05 -8.23
CA SER A 111 -5.58 -17.48 -8.32
C SER A 111 -6.63 -17.79 -9.38
N VAL A 112 -6.46 -18.90 -10.11
CA VAL A 112 -7.53 -19.47 -10.93
C VAL A 112 -8.51 -20.24 -10.04
N GLY A 113 -9.72 -20.48 -10.53
CA GLY A 113 -10.72 -21.34 -9.89
C GLY A 113 -10.55 -22.80 -10.23
N THR A 114 -11.49 -23.61 -9.72
CA THR A 114 -11.55 -25.06 -9.94
C THR A 114 -12.48 -25.47 -11.09
N ASP A 115 -12.82 -24.53 -12.01
CA ASP A 115 -13.72 -24.76 -13.14
C ASP A 115 -15.08 -25.36 -12.73
N GLY A 116 -15.62 -24.90 -11.61
CA GLY A 116 -16.89 -25.37 -11.05
C GLY A 116 -16.85 -26.75 -10.40
N LYS A 117 -15.67 -27.35 -10.24
CA LYS A 117 -15.49 -28.67 -9.60
C LYS A 117 -15.11 -28.52 -8.14
N GLU A 118 -15.55 -29.47 -7.34
CA GLU A 118 -14.97 -29.70 -6.01
C GLU A 118 -13.91 -30.78 -6.12
N LEU A 119 -12.68 -30.44 -5.71
CA LEU A 119 -11.59 -31.41 -5.62
C LEU A 119 -11.70 -32.13 -4.26
N ASN A 120 -11.58 -33.48 -4.26
CA ASN A 120 -11.46 -34.28 -3.04
C ASN A 120 -10.19 -35.13 -3.14
N LEU A 121 -9.07 -34.54 -2.75
CA LEU A 121 -7.74 -35.12 -2.98
C LEU A 121 -6.94 -35.16 -1.68
N ARG A 122 -5.95 -36.07 -1.65
CA ARG A 122 -5.01 -36.17 -0.55
C ARG A 122 -4.24 -34.86 -0.39
N VAL A 123 -4.12 -34.34 0.83
CA VAL A 123 -3.30 -33.18 1.16
C VAL A 123 -1.90 -33.63 1.61
N VAL A 124 -0.87 -32.94 1.13
CA VAL A 124 0.53 -33.18 1.51
C VAL A 124 1.12 -31.89 2.03
N GLU A 125 1.57 -31.89 3.28
CA GLU A 125 2.11 -30.72 3.97
C GLU A 125 3.61 -30.57 3.79
N PHE A 126 4.06 -29.31 3.65
CA PHE A 126 5.46 -28.89 3.70
C PHE A 126 5.60 -27.67 4.61
N THR A 127 6.43 -27.78 5.62
CA THR A 127 6.70 -26.72 6.61
C THR A 127 7.91 -25.86 6.25
N ASN A 128 8.63 -26.20 5.19
CA ASN A 128 9.75 -25.42 4.67
C ASN A 128 10.01 -25.76 3.18
N LYS A 129 10.68 -24.85 2.51
CA LYS A 129 10.99 -24.95 1.08
C LYS A 129 11.93 -26.12 0.75
N ALA A 130 12.92 -26.40 1.61
CA ALA A 130 13.92 -27.44 1.34
C ALA A 130 13.32 -28.84 1.30
N ASP A 131 12.34 -29.14 2.15
CA ASP A 131 11.67 -30.43 2.14
C ASP A 131 10.70 -30.56 0.95
N PHE A 132 10.03 -29.48 0.58
CA PHE A 132 9.26 -29.47 -0.66
C PHE A 132 10.13 -29.72 -1.90
N GLU A 133 11.31 -29.15 -1.98
CA GLU A 133 12.23 -29.33 -3.12
C GLU A 133 12.65 -30.80 -3.31
N LYS A 134 12.77 -31.56 -2.22
CA LYS A 134 13.12 -33.01 -2.23
C LYS A 134 11.97 -33.91 -2.72
N ALA A 135 10.73 -33.42 -2.68
CA ALA A 135 9.58 -34.22 -3.13
C ALA A 135 9.68 -34.56 -4.63
N SER A 136 9.53 -35.82 -5.00
CA SER A 136 9.70 -36.30 -6.39
C SER A 136 8.47 -36.06 -7.25
N SER A 137 7.27 -36.42 -6.76
CA SER A 137 5.99 -36.22 -7.45
C SER A 137 4.89 -35.94 -6.45
N LEU A 138 3.97 -35.04 -6.85
CA LEU A 138 2.80 -34.66 -6.08
C LEU A 138 1.53 -34.80 -6.91
N GLU A 139 1.57 -35.67 -7.91
CA GLU A 139 0.47 -35.91 -8.84
C GLU A 139 -0.81 -36.30 -8.10
N GLY A 140 -1.92 -35.64 -8.45
CA GLY A 140 -3.23 -35.86 -7.85
C GLY A 140 -3.33 -35.46 -6.38
N CYS A 141 -2.44 -34.62 -5.88
CA CYS A 141 -2.46 -34.10 -4.51
C CYS A 141 -2.80 -32.61 -4.46
N ILE A 142 -3.27 -32.19 -3.30
CA ILE A 142 -3.29 -30.78 -2.87
C ILE A 142 -2.05 -30.58 -2.01
N VAL A 143 -1.26 -29.56 -2.32
CA VAL A 143 -0.09 -29.19 -1.53
C VAL A 143 -0.49 -28.17 -0.47
N PHE A 144 -0.12 -28.43 0.78
CA PHE A 144 -0.26 -27.50 1.87
C PHE A 144 1.12 -26.95 2.27
N PHE A 145 1.38 -25.70 1.94
CA PHE A 145 2.55 -24.96 2.43
C PHE A 145 2.24 -24.34 3.78
N ASN A 146 2.96 -24.78 4.82
CA ASN A 146 2.73 -24.41 6.22
C ASN A 146 4.00 -23.85 6.89
N GLU A 147 4.81 -23.10 6.14
CA GLU A 147 5.95 -22.38 6.73
C GLU A 147 5.43 -21.21 7.59
N LYS A 148 5.78 -21.22 8.87
CA LYS A 148 5.36 -20.18 9.81
C LYS A 148 6.19 -18.90 9.59
N MET A 149 5.52 -17.78 9.54
CA MET A 149 6.17 -16.48 9.55
C MET A 149 6.70 -16.20 10.96
N ASP A 150 8.00 -15.91 11.08
CA ASP A 150 8.60 -15.46 12.34
C ASP A 150 8.42 -13.92 12.55
N THR A 151 8.69 -13.45 13.76
CA THR A 151 8.56 -12.03 14.14
C THR A 151 9.81 -11.20 13.81
N THR A 152 10.78 -11.76 13.11
CA THR A 152 11.98 -11.01 12.70
C THR A 152 11.65 -10.03 11.57
N ALA A 153 12.47 -9.00 11.39
CA ALA A 153 12.31 -8.03 10.31
C ALA A 153 12.18 -8.65 8.90
N ASN A 154 12.77 -9.84 8.70
CA ASN A 154 12.74 -10.56 7.43
C ASN A 154 11.72 -11.72 7.40
N GLY A 155 10.91 -11.91 8.45
CA GLY A 155 9.99 -13.05 8.58
C GLY A 155 9.01 -13.13 7.41
N TYR A 156 8.43 -12.00 7.02
CA TYR A 156 7.51 -11.92 5.89
C TYR A 156 8.18 -12.31 4.56
N SER A 157 9.36 -11.77 4.28
CA SER A 157 10.10 -12.09 3.05
C SER A 157 10.54 -13.55 3.00
N LYS A 158 10.94 -14.13 4.15
CA LYS A 158 11.33 -15.55 4.24
C LYS A 158 10.17 -16.47 3.94
N ALA A 159 9.00 -16.24 4.54
CA ALA A 159 7.82 -17.08 4.33
C ALA A 159 7.06 -16.73 3.03
N GLY A 160 7.30 -15.59 2.43
CA GLY A 160 6.58 -15.05 1.27
C GLY A 160 6.61 -15.92 0.01
N TRP A 161 7.67 -16.73 -0.17
CA TRP A 161 7.82 -17.59 -1.35
C TRP A 161 6.64 -18.56 -1.53
N GLN A 162 6.09 -19.09 -0.41
CA GLN A 162 5.00 -20.07 -0.44
C GLN A 162 3.71 -19.46 -1.02
N ARG A 163 3.44 -18.18 -0.73
CA ARG A 163 2.33 -17.44 -1.32
C ARG A 163 2.62 -17.07 -2.78
N MET A 164 3.78 -16.47 -3.03
CA MET A 164 4.07 -15.89 -4.35
C MET A 164 4.32 -16.94 -5.42
N PHE A 165 5.03 -18.03 -5.10
CA PHE A 165 5.51 -18.99 -6.09
C PHE A 165 5.00 -20.41 -5.86
N GLY A 166 4.41 -20.69 -4.71
CA GLY A 166 4.00 -22.02 -4.29
C GLY A 166 3.12 -22.74 -5.31
N ALA A 167 2.15 -22.03 -5.91
CA ALA A 167 1.26 -22.63 -6.91
C ALA A 167 2.02 -23.12 -8.15
N SER A 168 2.93 -22.33 -8.72
CA SER A 168 3.75 -22.75 -9.87
C SER A 168 4.73 -23.86 -9.50
N MET A 169 5.34 -23.77 -8.33
CA MET A 169 6.28 -24.80 -7.85
C MET A 169 5.58 -26.14 -7.63
N ALA A 170 4.39 -26.14 -7.04
CA ALA A 170 3.58 -27.34 -6.82
C ALA A 170 3.06 -27.94 -8.14
N ALA A 171 2.60 -27.09 -9.07
CA ALA A 171 2.14 -27.51 -10.40
C ALA A 171 3.22 -28.24 -11.20
N LYS A 172 4.48 -27.79 -11.13
CA LYS A 172 5.63 -28.48 -11.76
C LYS A 172 5.85 -29.92 -11.23
N LYS A 173 5.37 -30.22 -10.03
CA LYS A 173 5.44 -31.57 -9.45
C LYS A 173 4.12 -32.35 -9.60
N GLY A 174 3.13 -31.81 -10.35
CA GLY A 174 1.88 -32.48 -10.66
C GLY A 174 0.75 -32.25 -9.66
N ALA A 175 0.89 -31.31 -8.72
CA ALA A 175 -0.19 -30.95 -7.80
C ALA A 175 -1.38 -30.32 -8.53
N GLU A 176 -2.59 -30.52 -7.99
CA GLU A 176 -3.84 -30.01 -8.56
C GLU A 176 -4.32 -28.70 -7.90
N ALA A 177 -3.93 -28.43 -6.67
CA ALA A 177 -4.23 -27.18 -5.95
C ALA A 177 -3.21 -26.92 -4.84
N VAL A 178 -3.23 -25.71 -4.31
CA VAL A 178 -2.37 -25.27 -3.20
C VAL A 178 -3.20 -24.65 -2.08
N ILE A 179 -2.86 -25.00 -0.86
CA ILE A 179 -3.24 -24.30 0.36
C ILE A 179 -1.98 -23.66 0.93
N THR A 180 -2.06 -22.38 1.29
CA THR A 180 -0.93 -21.67 1.90
C THR A 180 -1.34 -21.16 3.26
N ARG A 181 -0.53 -21.41 4.28
CA ARG A 181 -0.69 -20.74 5.58
C ARG A 181 -0.63 -19.23 5.39
N SER A 182 -1.57 -18.50 5.97
CA SER A 182 -1.56 -17.04 5.98
C SER A 182 -0.26 -16.48 6.56
N LEU A 183 0.29 -15.45 5.91
CA LEU A 183 1.54 -14.81 6.34
C LEU A 183 1.26 -13.84 7.49
N SER A 184 1.32 -14.38 8.70
CA SER A 184 1.12 -13.62 9.93
C SER A 184 1.88 -14.26 11.09
N PRO A 185 2.43 -13.45 12.02
CA PRO A 185 3.09 -13.97 13.21
C PRO A 185 2.11 -14.37 14.32
N VAL A 186 0.83 -13.98 14.21
CA VAL A 186 -0.19 -14.29 15.22
C VAL A 186 -1.02 -15.51 14.83
N SER A 187 -1.55 -16.19 15.85
CA SER A 187 -2.48 -17.30 15.66
C SER A 187 -3.91 -16.78 15.80
N ASP A 188 -4.60 -16.65 14.67
CA ASP A 188 -5.98 -16.18 14.59
C ASP A 188 -6.77 -16.88 13.49
N ASN A 189 -8.04 -16.52 13.34
CA ASN A 189 -8.92 -17.11 12.32
C ASN A 189 -9.17 -16.21 11.11
N TYR A 190 -8.28 -15.26 10.86
CA TYR A 190 -8.39 -14.33 9.74
C TYR A 190 -7.42 -14.73 8.62
N PRO A 191 -7.91 -15.31 7.50
CA PRO A 191 -7.04 -15.62 6.38
C PRO A 191 -6.53 -14.34 5.71
N ARG A 192 -5.28 -14.39 5.25
CA ARG A 192 -4.59 -13.27 4.59
C ARG A 192 -4.29 -13.61 3.14
N THR A 193 -4.82 -12.80 2.25
CA THR A 193 -4.57 -12.92 0.81
C THR A 193 -3.22 -12.32 0.42
N GLY A 194 -3.06 -11.98 -0.81
CA GLY A 194 -1.90 -11.35 -1.44
C GLY A 194 -1.58 -11.99 -2.78
N THR A 195 -0.85 -11.29 -3.60
CA THR A 195 -0.55 -11.71 -4.98
C THR A 195 0.26 -13.00 -5.03
N LEU A 196 -0.18 -13.94 -5.88
CA LEU A 196 0.63 -15.03 -6.38
C LEU A 196 1.14 -14.73 -7.80
N ARG A 197 2.22 -15.40 -8.19
CA ARG A 197 2.81 -15.27 -9.53
C ARG A 197 2.85 -16.62 -10.20
N TYR A 198 2.08 -16.79 -11.28
CA TYR A 198 2.19 -17.96 -12.14
C TYR A 198 3.39 -17.81 -13.07
N GLU A 199 4.20 -18.86 -13.13
CA GLU A 199 5.31 -18.94 -14.07
C GLU A 199 4.79 -19.24 -15.47
N GLU A 200 5.33 -18.58 -16.47
CA GLU A 200 4.95 -18.80 -17.87
C GLU A 200 5.25 -20.23 -18.32
N GLY A 201 4.31 -20.85 -19.06
CA GLY A 201 4.42 -22.22 -19.53
C GLY A 201 4.09 -23.29 -18.46
N VAL A 202 3.85 -22.91 -17.21
CA VAL A 202 3.44 -23.83 -16.14
C VAL A 202 1.91 -23.84 -16.01
N LYS A 203 1.30 -25.03 -15.83
CA LYS A 203 -0.14 -25.16 -15.56
C LYS A 203 -0.52 -24.29 -14.38
N LYS A 204 -1.51 -23.43 -14.55
CA LYS A 204 -2.08 -22.66 -13.46
C LYS A 204 -3.00 -23.56 -12.64
N ILE A 205 -2.77 -23.64 -11.35
CA ILE A 205 -3.59 -24.40 -10.40
C ILE A 205 -4.17 -23.47 -9.34
N PRO A 206 -5.37 -23.75 -8.79
CA PRO A 206 -5.99 -22.90 -7.78
C PRO A 206 -5.20 -22.89 -6.47
N ALA A 207 -5.24 -21.73 -5.79
CA ALA A 207 -4.52 -21.50 -4.54
C ALA A 207 -5.37 -20.73 -3.54
N LEU A 208 -5.48 -21.22 -2.31
CA LEU A 208 -6.16 -20.58 -1.19
C LEU A 208 -5.18 -20.29 -0.06
N ALA A 209 -5.39 -19.17 0.62
CA ALA A 209 -4.79 -18.89 1.93
C ALA A 209 -5.75 -19.37 3.03
N VAL A 210 -5.26 -20.18 3.95
CA VAL A 210 -5.99 -20.61 5.15
C VAL A 210 -5.54 -19.78 6.36
N SER A 211 -6.43 -19.53 7.32
CA SER A 211 -6.09 -18.83 8.57
C SER A 211 -4.94 -19.54 9.30
N THR A 212 -4.18 -18.82 10.11
CA THR A 212 -3.05 -19.42 10.87
C THR A 212 -3.52 -20.46 11.86
N ARG A 213 -4.68 -20.24 12.51
CA ARG A 213 -5.28 -21.20 13.45
C ARG A 213 -5.74 -22.47 12.72
N ASP A 214 -6.43 -22.33 11.60
CA ASP A 214 -6.92 -23.48 10.85
C ASP A 214 -5.79 -24.22 10.13
N ALA A 215 -4.70 -23.52 9.81
CA ALA A 215 -3.46 -24.15 9.34
C ALA A 215 -2.85 -25.10 10.41
N ASP A 216 -2.83 -24.70 11.68
CA ASP A 216 -2.38 -25.55 12.78
C ASP A 216 -3.34 -26.75 12.96
N ILE A 217 -4.65 -26.55 12.90
CA ILE A 217 -5.67 -27.63 12.97
C ILE A 217 -5.49 -28.63 11.81
N LEU A 218 -5.29 -28.14 10.59
CA LEU A 218 -5.06 -28.98 9.42
C LEU A 218 -3.78 -29.80 9.56
N SER A 219 -2.69 -29.16 10.01
CA SER A 219 -1.40 -29.84 10.26
C SER A 219 -1.54 -30.98 11.26
N GLU A 220 -2.22 -30.75 12.41
CA GLU A 220 -2.50 -31.79 13.40
C GLU A 220 -3.33 -32.95 12.82
N SER A 221 -4.30 -32.63 11.94
CA SER A 221 -5.14 -33.65 11.31
C SER A 221 -4.37 -34.48 10.29
N ILE A 222 -3.45 -33.88 9.54
CA ILE A 222 -2.55 -34.58 8.61
C ILE A 222 -1.60 -35.50 9.40
N ALA A 223 -1.06 -35.02 10.53
CA ALA A 223 -0.19 -35.84 11.38
C ALA A 223 -0.91 -37.10 11.93
N LYS A 224 -2.20 -36.98 12.25
CA LYS A 224 -3.04 -38.11 12.68
C LYS A 224 -3.42 -39.04 11.52
N ASN A 225 -3.67 -38.48 10.34
CA ASN A 225 -4.04 -39.23 9.14
C ASN A 225 -3.23 -38.75 7.92
N PRO A 226 -2.07 -39.32 7.62
CA PRO A 226 -1.24 -38.96 6.47
C PRO A 226 -1.90 -39.13 5.08
N ASN A 227 -3.04 -39.80 5.02
CA ASN A 227 -3.87 -39.96 3.83
C ASN A 227 -5.12 -39.07 3.84
N LEU A 228 -5.15 -38.06 4.71
CA LEU A 228 -6.27 -37.14 4.80
C LEU A 228 -6.60 -36.55 3.42
N LYS A 229 -7.87 -36.61 3.04
CA LYS A 229 -8.41 -35.95 1.88
C LYS A 229 -9.10 -34.67 2.30
N ILE A 230 -8.90 -33.63 1.52
CA ILE A 230 -9.53 -32.33 1.72
C ILE A 230 -10.41 -31.97 0.52
N ASN A 231 -11.55 -31.39 0.80
CA ASN A 231 -12.45 -30.84 -0.21
C ASN A 231 -12.06 -29.38 -0.43
N PHE A 232 -11.84 -29.04 -1.69
CA PHE A 232 -11.32 -27.75 -2.11
C PHE A 232 -12.11 -27.25 -3.33
N SER A 233 -12.68 -26.06 -3.26
CA SER A 233 -13.27 -25.41 -4.42
C SER A 233 -13.02 -23.90 -4.40
N SER A 234 -12.94 -23.31 -5.59
CA SER A 234 -12.81 -21.87 -5.78
C SER A 234 -13.47 -21.46 -7.10
N THR A 235 -14.18 -20.34 -7.08
CA THR A 235 -14.75 -19.72 -8.28
C THR A 235 -13.98 -18.49 -8.75
N SER A 236 -12.72 -18.33 -8.29
CA SER A 236 -11.85 -17.23 -8.71
C SER A 236 -11.67 -17.22 -10.22
N GLU A 237 -11.70 -16.03 -10.81
CA GLU A 237 -11.67 -15.90 -12.26
C GLU A 237 -10.88 -14.70 -12.73
N TRP A 238 -10.01 -14.92 -13.71
CA TRP A 238 -9.34 -13.88 -14.45
C TRP A 238 -10.23 -13.38 -15.60
N LYS A 239 -10.60 -12.10 -15.58
CA LYS A 239 -11.45 -11.45 -16.60
C LYS A 239 -10.65 -10.63 -17.62
N GLY A 240 -9.33 -10.67 -17.60
CA GLY A 240 -8.48 -9.88 -18.48
C GLY A 240 -8.08 -8.55 -17.86
N THR A 241 -8.34 -7.44 -18.54
CA THR A 241 -7.96 -6.10 -18.08
C THR A 241 -9.17 -5.17 -18.01
N ALA A 242 -9.10 -4.19 -17.09
CA ALA A 242 -10.04 -3.09 -16.99
C ALA A 242 -9.30 -1.75 -17.11
N THR A 243 -10.07 -0.68 -17.26
CA THR A 243 -9.54 0.69 -17.22
C THR A 243 -9.55 1.20 -15.77
N GLY A 244 -8.38 1.58 -15.28
CA GLY A 244 -8.19 2.32 -14.04
C GLY A 244 -7.67 3.73 -14.31
N TYR A 245 -7.53 4.54 -13.26
CA TYR A 245 -7.05 5.91 -13.37
C TYR A 245 -6.11 6.26 -12.23
N ASN A 246 -4.90 6.72 -12.54
CA ASN A 246 -4.11 7.46 -11.58
C ASN A 246 -4.70 8.87 -11.40
N LEU A 247 -4.65 9.41 -10.18
CA LEU A 247 -4.94 10.82 -9.91
C LEU A 247 -3.63 11.57 -9.69
N ILE A 248 -3.51 12.73 -10.30
CA ILE A 248 -2.36 13.63 -10.18
C ILE A 248 -2.90 15.00 -9.76
N GLY A 249 -2.60 15.41 -8.52
CA GLY A 249 -2.95 16.73 -7.99
C GLY A 249 -1.71 17.59 -7.81
N GLU A 250 -1.71 18.85 -8.29
CA GLU A 250 -0.55 19.72 -8.24
C GLU A 250 -0.85 21.07 -7.60
N ILE A 251 0.09 21.53 -6.74
CA ILE A 251 0.26 22.94 -6.38
C ILE A 251 1.56 23.42 -7.00
N LYS A 252 1.47 24.34 -7.97
CA LYS A 252 2.64 24.81 -8.73
C LYS A 252 3.62 25.59 -7.87
N GLY A 253 4.88 25.31 -8.06
CA GLY A 253 6.01 25.99 -7.45
C GLY A 253 6.07 27.46 -7.83
N ALA A 254 6.40 28.31 -6.87
CA ALA A 254 6.51 29.78 -7.08
C ALA A 254 7.83 30.18 -7.75
N LYS A 255 8.91 29.42 -7.53
CA LYS A 255 10.25 29.69 -8.08
C LYS A 255 10.66 28.72 -9.17
N ASN A 256 10.47 27.43 -8.90
CA ASN A 256 10.91 26.35 -9.80
C ASN A 256 9.69 25.48 -10.15
N PRO A 257 8.75 25.96 -10.99
CA PRO A 257 7.52 25.23 -11.28
C PRO A 257 7.75 23.91 -12.04
N ASP A 258 8.90 23.75 -12.68
CA ASP A 258 9.26 22.53 -13.41
C ASP A 258 9.89 21.45 -12.51
N ASN A 259 10.41 21.81 -11.35
CA ASN A 259 10.90 20.87 -10.37
C ASN A 259 9.72 20.26 -9.59
N VAL A 260 9.72 18.95 -9.42
CA VAL A 260 8.62 18.19 -8.80
C VAL A 260 9.10 17.48 -7.55
N ILE A 261 8.44 17.78 -6.44
CA ILE A 261 8.42 16.92 -5.25
C ILE A 261 7.17 16.04 -5.38
N LEU A 262 7.39 14.75 -5.56
CA LEU A 262 6.33 13.77 -5.71
C LEU A 262 5.99 13.15 -4.35
N VAL A 263 4.72 13.16 -3.98
CA VAL A 263 4.18 12.42 -2.81
C VAL A 263 3.20 11.39 -3.36
N SER A 264 3.43 10.13 -3.10
CA SER A 264 2.65 9.05 -3.71
C SER A 264 2.09 8.05 -2.71
N ALA A 265 0.95 7.46 -3.06
CA ALA A 265 0.29 6.37 -2.36
C ALA A 265 -0.56 5.57 -3.35
N HIS A 266 -0.71 4.25 -3.11
CA HIS A 266 -1.61 3.44 -3.92
C HIS A 266 -3.05 3.48 -3.41
N ILE A 267 -4.02 3.35 -4.32
CA ILE A 267 -5.45 3.43 -3.97
C ILE A 267 -6.08 2.06 -3.78
N ASP A 268 -5.60 1.05 -4.47
CA ASP A 268 -6.18 -0.27 -4.41
C ASP A 268 -6.01 -0.91 -3.03
N SER A 269 -6.91 -1.81 -2.71
CA SER A 269 -6.88 -2.65 -1.51
C SER A 269 -7.45 -4.03 -1.84
N TRP A 270 -7.15 -5.02 -1.00
CA TRP A 270 -7.65 -6.38 -1.19
C TRP A 270 -9.16 -6.48 -0.97
N PHE A 271 -9.76 -7.49 -1.64
CA PHE A 271 -11.21 -7.73 -1.68
C PHE A 271 -11.83 -8.10 -0.32
N ASN A 272 -11.03 -8.55 0.63
CA ASN A 272 -11.46 -9.02 1.95
C ASN A 272 -11.25 -7.99 3.06
N SER A 273 -10.94 -6.73 2.73
CA SER A 273 -10.65 -5.69 3.73
C SER A 273 -11.31 -4.35 3.40
N GLN A 274 -11.36 -3.47 4.40
CA GLN A 274 -11.62 -2.05 4.15
C GLN A 274 -10.39 -1.34 3.58
N GLY A 275 -9.19 -1.93 3.70
CA GLY A 275 -7.95 -1.31 3.31
C GLY A 275 -7.75 0.04 4.01
N ALA A 276 -7.99 0.07 5.32
CA ALA A 276 -7.92 1.30 6.10
C ALA A 276 -6.47 1.72 6.31
N GLN A 277 -5.62 0.79 6.74
CA GLN A 277 -4.19 0.99 6.84
C GLN A 277 -3.53 0.86 5.48
N ASP A 278 -3.92 -0.14 4.70
CA ASP A 278 -3.34 -0.52 3.41
C ASP A 278 -4.36 -0.28 2.26
N ASN A 279 -4.44 0.90 1.61
CA ASN A 279 -3.64 2.08 1.89
C ASN A 279 -4.50 3.37 1.88
N ALA A 280 -5.69 3.35 2.55
CA ALA A 280 -6.50 4.56 2.68
C ALA A 280 -5.78 5.66 3.48
N THR A 281 -4.95 5.27 4.47
CA THR A 281 -4.13 6.20 5.26
C THR A 281 -3.14 6.93 4.38
N GLY A 282 -2.36 6.25 3.56
CA GLY A 282 -1.40 6.88 2.65
C GLY A 282 -2.06 7.81 1.65
N CYS A 283 -3.19 7.38 1.04
CA CYS A 283 -3.96 8.23 0.13
C CYS A 283 -4.41 9.54 0.79
N ALA A 284 -4.99 9.45 1.99
CA ALA A 284 -5.48 10.62 2.69
C ALA A 284 -4.36 11.53 3.17
N GLN A 285 -3.26 10.98 3.69
CA GLN A 285 -2.08 11.73 4.13
C GLN A 285 -1.38 12.45 2.97
N ALA A 286 -1.27 11.80 1.80
CA ALA A 286 -0.71 12.45 0.62
C ALA A 286 -1.58 13.65 0.19
N ILE A 287 -2.91 13.51 0.16
CA ILE A 287 -3.83 14.60 -0.18
C ILE A 287 -3.82 15.69 0.91
N ASP A 288 -3.64 15.31 2.16
CA ASP A 288 -3.59 16.26 3.28
C ASP A 288 -2.40 17.23 3.18
N VAL A 289 -1.29 16.81 2.56
CA VAL A 289 -0.19 17.73 2.21
C VAL A 289 -0.71 18.89 1.34
N LEU A 290 -1.50 18.61 0.30
CA LEU A 290 -2.07 19.67 -0.56
C LEU A 290 -3.01 20.57 0.23
N ARG A 291 -3.92 20.00 1.03
CA ARG A 291 -4.88 20.74 1.85
C ARG A 291 -4.16 21.68 2.82
N ILE A 292 -3.18 21.15 3.56
CA ILE A 292 -2.45 21.93 4.57
C ILE A 292 -1.63 23.04 3.93
N PHE A 293 -0.95 22.81 2.80
CA PHE A 293 -0.25 23.87 2.08
C PHE A 293 -1.20 24.99 1.66
N SER A 294 -2.37 24.64 1.13
CA SER A 294 -3.41 25.59 0.72
C SER A 294 -3.94 26.39 1.91
N GLU A 295 -4.42 25.73 2.97
CA GLU A 295 -5.02 26.38 4.14
C GLU A 295 -4.01 27.15 4.99
N ALA A 296 -2.76 26.71 5.06
CA ALA A 296 -1.68 27.44 5.70
C ALA A 296 -1.27 28.68 4.89
N GLY A 297 -1.72 28.81 3.64
CA GLY A 297 -1.29 29.86 2.73
C GLY A 297 0.20 29.72 2.39
N VAL A 298 0.70 28.50 2.30
CA VAL A 298 2.08 28.17 1.91
C VAL A 298 2.14 28.08 0.39
N ARG A 299 2.97 28.92 -0.22
CA ARG A 299 3.33 28.75 -1.62
C ARG A 299 4.62 27.95 -1.71
N PRO A 300 4.60 26.73 -2.26
CA PRO A 300 5.81 25.93 -2.40
C PRO A 300 6.79 26.62 -3.36
N GLN A 301 8.07 26.33 -3.19
CA GLN A 301 9.11 26.84 -4.11
C GLN A 301 9.18 25.97 -5.38
N ASN A 302 9.09 24.67 -5.22
CA ASN A 302 8.99 23.66 -6.27
C ASN A 302 7.54 23.18 -6.37
N THR A 303 7.13 22.54 -7.45
CA THR A 303 5.79 21.97 -7.59
C THR A 303 5.64 20.77 -6.62
N ILE A 304 4.62 20.83 -5.77
CA ILE A 304 4.19 19.66 -4.98
C ILE A 304 3.18 18.90 -5.82
N ARG A 305 3.49 17.68 -6.15
CA ARG A 305 2.64 16.76 -6.93
C ARG A 305 2.26 15.59 -6.05
N VAL A 306 0.98 15.34 -5.89
CA VAL A 306 0.44 14.13 -5.26
C VAL A 306 -0.01 13.17 -6.35
N LEU A 307 0.47 11.94 -6.27
CA LEU A 307 0.09 10.83 -7.13
C LEU A 307 -0.64 9.77 -6.31
N ILE A 308 -1.92 9.56 -6.62
CA ILE A 308 -2.64 8.38 -6.14
C ILE A 308 -2.72 7.40 -7.30
N TYR A 309 -2.03 6.28 -7.17
CA TYR A 309 -1.82 5.36 -8.28
C TYR A 309 -2.51 4.01 -8.08
N GLN A 310 -2.72 3.33 -9.19
CA GLN A 310 -3.43 2.06 -9.30
C GLN A 310 -2.50 0.87 -9.20
N ASP A 311 -3.06 -0.25 -8.68
CA ASP A 311 -2.56 -1.60 -8.92
C ASP A 311 -1.17 -1.84 -8.33
N GLU A 312 -0.93 -1.32 -7.12
CA GLU A 312 0.27 -1.62 -6.35
C GLU A 312 0.32 -3.11 -6.01
N GLU A 313 -0.77 -3.59 -5.45
CA GLU A 313 -0.96 -4.92 -4.85
C GLU A 313 -0.73 -6.08 -5.83
N ILE A 314 -0.82 -5.81 -7.13
CA ILE A 314 -0.71 -6.86 -8.15
C ILE A 314 0.49 -6.65 -9.06
N SER A 315 0.59 -5.51 -9.73
CA SER A 315 1.57 -5.37 -10.82
C SER A 315 2.26 -4.02 -10.92
N MET A 316 1.97 -3.05 -10.05
CA MET A 316 2.50 -1.69 -10.10
C MET A 316 2.18 -0.95 -11.42
N SER A 317 1.08 -1.33 -12.11
CA SER A 317 0.79 -0.77 -13.44
C SER A 317 0.52 0.73 -13.40
N GLY A 318 -0.03 1.26 -12.30
CA GLY A 318 -0.23 2.69 -12.11
C GLY A 318 1.09 3.47 -12.03
N MET A 319 2.03 3.02 -11.21
CA MET A 319 3.35 3.66 -11.09
C MET A 319 4.14 3.54 -12.39
N LYS A 320 4.10 2.39 -13.06
CA LYS A 320 4.71 2.20 -14.39
C LYS A 320 4.13 3.16 -15.42
N LYS A 321 2.80 3.37 -15.40
CA LYS A 321 2.13 4.33 -16.30
C LYS A 321 2.51 5.77 -16.01
N TYR A 322 2.61 6.12 -14.73
CA TYR A 322 3.11 7.43 -14.32
C TYR A 322 4.54 7.66 -14.84
N MET A 323 5.42 6.68 -14.65
CA MET A 323 6.80 6.75 -15.13
C MET A 323 6.88 6.88 -16.66
N GLU A 324 6.06 6.15 -17.41
CA GLU A 324 5.98 6.26 -18.88
C GLU A 324 5.65 7.70 -19.33
N ARG A 325 4.71 8.36 -18.65
CA ARG A 325 4.21 9.69 -19.02
C ARG A 325 4.99 10.85 -18.43
N HIS A 326 5.43 10.71 -17.21
CA HIS A 326 5.97 11.78 -16.36
C HIS A 326 7.39 11.50 -15.87
N GLY A 327 7.97 10.35 -16.16
CA GLY A 327 9.30 9.98 -15.68
C GLY A 327 10.44 10.85 -16.20
N ASN A 328 10.19 11.71 -17.21
CA ASN A 328 11.17 12.69 -17.70
C ASN A 328 10.98 14.09 -17.08
N ASP A 329 9.95 14.30 -16.25
CA ASP A 329 9.81 15.52 -15.47
C ASP A 329 10.98 15.64 -14.47
N CYS A 330 11.30 16.85 -14.06
CA CYS A 330 12.40 17.07 -13.12
C CYS A 330 12.00 16.73 -11.68
N HIS A 331 11.90 15.41 -11.38
CA HIS A 331 11.61 14.95 -10.03
C HIS A 331 12.83 15.19 -9.12
N LEU A 332 12.61 15.88 -8.01
CA LEU A 332 13.61 16.05 -6.95
C LEU A 332 13.71 14.79 -6.10
N TYR A 333 12.56 14.21 -5.74
CA TYR A 333 12.41 12.91 -5.11
C TYR A 333 10.94 12.45 -5.18
N ASN A 334 10.70 11.17 -4.88
CA ASN A 334 9.40 10.60 -4.58
C ASN A 334 9.31 10.24 -3.10
N LEU A 335 8.33 10.75 -2.37
CA LEU A 335 7.95 10.30 -1.03
C LEU A 335 6.78 9.33 -1.15
N GLU A 336 7.00 8.05 -0.86
CA GLU A 336 5.98 7.02 -0.82
C GLU A 336 5.39 6.87 0.58
N ILE A 337 4.06 6.78 0.66
CA ILE A 337 3.33 6.59 1.90
C ILE A 337 2.51 5.32 1.80
N ASP A 338 3.01 4.25 2.43
CA ASP A 338 2.40 2.92 2.43
C ASP A 338 2.47 2.25 3.81
N SER A 339 2.28 3.03 4.86
CA SER A 339 2.14 2.56 6.23
C SER A 339 1.90 3.74 7.18
N GLY A 340 0.70 4.24 7.30
CA GLY A 340 0.46 5.49 8.01
C GLY A 340 -0.43 5.39 9.25
N ALA A 341 -0.86 4.20 9.65
CA ALA A 341 -1.87 4.03 10.70
C ALA A 341 -1.31 3.97 12.12
N GLU A 342 -0.04 3.59 12.28
CA GLU A 342 0.66 3.49 13.56
C GLU A 342 1.47 4.75 13.87
N GLU A 343 2.11 4.81 15.06
CA GLU A 343 2.89 5.98 15.48
C GLU A 343 3.98 6.33 14.46
N PRO A 344 4.13 7.62 14.13
CA PRO A 344 5.15 8.06 13.20
C PRO A 344 6.55 7.80 13.73
N LEU A 345 7.40 7.16 12.94
CA LEU A 345 8.82 6.93 13.25
C LEU A 345 9.74 7.90 12.53
N GLY A 346 9.56 8.11 11.22
CA GLY A 346 10.47 8.92 10.44
C GLY A 346 10.49 8.58 8.96
N PHE A 347 11.69 8.50 8.37
CA PHE A 347 11.85 8.31 6.92
C PHE A 347 13.01 7.40 6.57
N ALA A 348 12.80 6.54 5.57
CA ALA A 348 13.86 5.81 4.90
C ALA A 348 14.23 6.55 3.61
N LEU A 349 15.49 6.94 3.46
CA LEU A 349 15.98 7.76 2.36
C LEU A 349 16.95 6.95 1.49
N PHE A 350 16.58 6.75 0.22
CA PHE A 350 17.45 6.18 -0.81
C PHE A 350 17.99 7.33 -1.66
N GLU A 351 19.13 7.87 -1.24
CA GLU A 351 19.68 9.11 -1.77
C GLU A 351 21.19 9.21 -1.53
N ASP A 352 21.82 10.20 -2.14
CA ASP A 352 23.20 10.57 -1.84
C ASP A 352 23.37 10.96 -0.36
N LYS A 353 24.43 10.47 0.27
CA LYS A 353 24.69 10.66 1.69
C LYS A 353 24.77 12.15 2.09
N ALA A 354 25.33 13.00 1.22
CA ALA A 354 25.47 14.43 1.54
C ALA A 354 24.12 15.14 1.54
N VAL A 355 23.16 14.71 0.69
CA VAL A 355 21.79 15.19 0.68
C VAL A 355 21.06 14.70 1.93
N CYS A 356 21.20 13.42 2.29
CA CYS A 356 20.64 12.84 3.50
C CYS A 356 21.07 13.58 4.78
N GLU A 357 22.37 13.93 4.91
CA GLU A 357 22.86 14.69 6.08
C GLU A 357 22.24 16.09 6.17
N LYS A 358 21.99 16.75 5.03
CA LYS A 358 21.26 18.03 5.02
C LYS A 358 19.78 17.83 5.47
N ILE A 359 19.12 16.77 5.00
CA ILE A 359 17.74 16.45 5.40
C ILE A 359 17.68 16.16 6.91
N LYS A 360 18.63 15.41 7.46
CA LYS A 360 18.73 15.12 8.90
C LYS A 360 18.86 16.35 9.75
N SER A 361 19.45 17.44 9.23
CA SER A 361 19.55 18.70 9.99
C SER A 361 18.21 19.34 10.31
N PHE A 362 17.10 18.87 9.70
CA PHE A 362 15.74 19.32 10.04
C PHE A 362 15.15 18.66 11.29
N SER A 363 15.82 17.66 11.87
CA SER A 363 15.29 16.91 13.02
C SER A 363 14.80 17.83 14.14
N ASP A 364 15.54 18.92 14.46
CA ASP A 364 15.18 19.87 15.50
C ASP A 364 14.01 20.78 15.12
N SER A 365 13.67 20.88 13.82
CA SER A 365 12.55 21.66 13.30
C SER A 365 11.26 20.84 13.19
N LEU A 366 11.35 19.52 13.23
CA LEU A 366 10.19 18.64 13.22
C LEU A 366 9.65 18.50 14.64
N ARG A 367 8.32 18.49 14.79
CA ARG A 367 7.62 18.34 16.07
C ARG A 367 8.02 17.07 16.82
N PHE A 368 8.34 16.01 16.09
CA PHE A 368 8.78 14.72 16.61
C PHE A 368 10.17 14.42 16.07
N THR A 369 11.05 13.92 16.94
CA THR A 369 12.39 13.52 16.49
C THR A 369 12.28 12.27 15.61
N PRO A 370 12.56 12.38 14.30
CA PRO A 370 12.40 11.27 13.39
C PRO A 370 13.57 10.29 13.48
N GLU A 371 13.27 9.02 13.23
CA GLU A 371 14.28 8.03 12.89
C GLU A 371 14.65 8.16 11.40
N TRP A 372 15.92 7.96 11.09
CA TRP A 372 16.44 8.05 9.73
C TRP A 372 17.08 6.73 9.32
N GLN A 373 16.55 6.09 8.29
CA GLN A 373 17.22 5.00 7.61
C GLN A 373 17.81 5.55 6.31
N ILE A 374 19.12 5.41 6.12
CA ILE A 374 19.81 5.96 4.94
C ILE A 374 20.41 4.79 4.17
N MET A 375 20.03 4.68 2.91
CA MET A 375 20.52 3.68 1.96
C MET A 375 21.00 4.37 0.68
N PRO A 376 22.00 3.77 -0.02
CA PRO A 376 22.40 4.24 -1.33
C PRO A 376 21.24 4.19 -2.34
N LEU A 377 21.18 5.15 -3.26
CA LEU A 377 20.13 5.21 -4.29
C LEU A 377 20.05 3.91 -5.13
N GLU A 378 21.19 3.25 -5.34
CA GLU A 378 21.27 2.01 -6.13
C GLU A 378 20.47 0.86 -5.48
N GLU A 379 20.27 0.88 -4.17
CA GLU A 379 19.47 -0.10 -3.45
C GLU A 379 17.96 0.10 -3.67
N ALA A 380 17.55 1.25 -4.21
CA ALA A 380 16.16 1.53 -4.58
C ALA A 380 15.74 0.94 -5.94
N SER A 381 16.51 0.01 -6.50
CA SER A 381 16.23 -0.60 -7.82
C SER A 381 14.89 -1.41 -7.86
N PHE A 382 14.29 -1.68 -6.72
CA PHE A 382 12.95 -2.28 -6.62
C PHE A 382 11.83 -1.27 -6.92
N TRP A 383 12.11 0.05 -6.84
CA TRP A 383 11.14 1.11 -7.10
C TRP A 383 11.21 1.59 -8.55
N PRO A 384 10.10 1.61 -9.32
CA PRO A 384 10.16 1.86 -10.76
C PRO A 384 10.83 3.18 -11.17
N LEU A 385 10.49 4.30 -10.53
CA LEU A 385 11.10 5.60 -10.80
C LEU A 385 12.60 5.61 -10.52
N SER A 386 13.03 4.99 -9.43
CA SER A 386 14.46 4.91 -9.06
C SER A 386 15.22 3.97 -9.98
N ALA A 387 14.63 2.81 -10.31
CA ALA A 387 15.27 1.83 -11.20
C ALA A 387 15.60 2.41 -12.57
N GLU A 388 14.65 3.08 -13.21
CA GLU A 388 14.78 3.53 -14.59
C GLU A 388 15.23 4.99 -14.73
N LYS A 389 14.79 5.87 -13.82
CA LYS A 389 15.03 7.33 -13.94
C LYS A 389 16.01 7.88 -12.92
N LYS A 390 16.48 7.04 -11.99
CA LYS A 390 17.38 7.45 -10.89
C LYS A 390 16.79 8.56 -10.01
N VAL A 391 15.47 8.61 -9.90
CA VAL A 391 14.79 9.51 -8.97
C VAL A 391 14.97 8.98 -7.56
N PRO A 392 15.47 9.78 -6.61
CA PRO A 392 15.51 9.39 -5.20
C PRO A 392 14.13 9.00 -4.70
N VAL A 393 14.06 7.95 -3.89
CA VAL A 393 12.82 7.55 -3.24
C VAL A 393 12.99 7.58 -1.73
N TYR A 394 12.02 8.17 -1.08
CA TYR A 394 11.90 8.22 0.37
C TYR A 394 10.62 7.49 0.77
N PHE A 395 10.68 6.75 1.85
CA PHE A 395 9.51 6.08 2.42
C PHE A 395 9.20 6.71 3.77
N TYR A 396 7.96 7.10 3.98
CA TYR A 396 7.47 7.41 5.30
C TYR A 396 7.44 6.13 6.13
N MET A 397 7.92 6.21 7.36
CA MET A 397 7.95 5.09 8.30
C MET A 397 7.05 5.34 9.50
N ALA A 398 6.22 4.36 9.82
CA ALA A 398 5.49 4.26 11.08
C ALA A 398 5.94 3.02 11.86
N GLU A 399 5.57 2.92 13.13
CA GLU A 399 5.71 1.67 13.87
C GLU A 399 5.01 0.54 13.08
N ARG A 400 5.54 -0.67 13.19
CA ARG A 400 4.99 -1.86 12.54
C ARG A 400 4.75 -2.99 13.53
N LYS A 401 4.36 -2.66 14.77
CA LYS A 401 4.16 -3.64 15.84
C LYS A 401 3.12 -4.68 15.45
N ASP A 402 2.00 -4.19 14.90
CA ASP A 402 0.86 -5.02 14.56
C ASP A 402 0.63 -5.14 13.04
N TYR A 403 1.47 -4.52 12.20
CA TYR A 403 1.29 -4.44 10.76
C TYR A 403 0.99 -5.81 10.13
N PHE A 404 1.85 -6.82 10.34
CA PHE A 404 1.65 -8.16 9.78
C PHE A 404 0.57 -8.99 10.47
N SER A 405 0.01 -8.48 11.58
CA SER A 405 -1.15 -9.08 12.22
C SER A 405 -2.46 -8.71 11.54
N ILE A 406 -2.47 -7.62 10.76
CA ILE A 406 -3.67 -7.08 10.10
C ILE A 406 -3.58 -7.09 8.58
N HIS A 407 -2.39 -6.94 8.04
CA HIS A 407 -2.06 -6.82 6.62
C HIS A 407 -2.76 -7.88 5.74
N HIS A 408 -3.42 -7.43 4.67
CA HIS A 408 -4.13 -8.24 3.68
C HIS A 408 -5.29 -9.09 4.25
N SER A 409 -5.93 -8.63 5.32
CA SER A 409 -7.03 -9.33 5.97
C SER A 409 -8.22 -8.44 6.32
N GLU A 410 -9.35 -9.03 6.70
CA GLU A 410 -10.56 -8.29 7.08
C GLU A 410 -10.41 -7.46 8.36
N VAL A 411 -9.34 -7.68 9.14
CA VAL A 411 -9.04 -6.87 10.32
C VAL A 411 -8.37 -5.55 9.97
N ASP A 412 -7.91 -5.34 8.75
CA ASP A 412 -7.52 -4.01 8.27
C ASP A 412 -8.77 -3.15 8.00
N ASN A 413 -9.27 -2.53 9.06
CA ASN A 413 -10.48 -1.73 9.05
C ASN A 413 -10.36 -0.49 9.96
N MET A 414 -11.36 0.39 9.92
CA MET A 414 -11.36 1.66 10.64
C MET A 414 -11.25 1.57 12.16
N SER A 415 -11.52 0.41 12.78
CA SER A 415 -11.38 0.25 14.24
C SER A 415 -9.94 0.35 14.73
N LEU A 416 -8.96 0.19 13.83
CA LEU A 416 -7.53 0.27 14.11
C LEU A 416 -6.97 1.69 13.96
N ILE A 417 -7.71 2.59 13.34
CA ILE A 417 -7.22 3.93 12.99
C ILE A 417 -7.46 4.90 14.13
N ASN A 418 -6.37 5.42 14.68
CA ASN A 418 -6.43 6.41 15.75
C ASN A 418 -6.29 7.84 15.20
N LYS A 419 -7.26 8.70 15.50
CA LYS A 419 -7.32 10.09 14.99
C LYS A 419 -6.09 10.91 15.36
N GLU A 420 -5.61 10.79 16.60
CA GLU A 420 -4.47 11.55 17.10
C GLU A 420 -3.17 11.09 16.45
N VAL A 421 -3.01 9.79 16.22
CA VAL A 421 -1.88 9.21 15.47
C VAL A 421 -1.87 9.75 14.05
N ILE A 422 -3.01 9.73 13.36
CA ILE A 422 -3.12 10.28 11.99
C ILE A 422 -2.75 11.76 11.95
N GLY A 423 -3.16 12.56 12.94
CA GLY A 423 -2.77 13.97 13.04
C GLY A 423 -1.25 14.14 13.16
N ARG A 424 -0.59 13.33 13.99
CA ARG A 424 0.88 13.35 14.13
C ARG A 424 1.60 12.93 12.86
N SER A 425 1.13 11.88 12.21
CA SER A 425 1.69 11.39 10.94
C SER A 425 1.56 12.45 9.84
N SER A 426 0.38 13.04 9.69
CA SER A 426 0.13 14.11 8.71
C SER A 426 1.01 15.34 8.98
N ALA A 427 1.22 15.72 10.25
CA ALA A 427 2.11 16.81 10.64
C ALA A 427 3.57 16.51 10.26
N MET A 428 4.06 15.30 10.56
CA MET A 428 5.43 14.89 10.21
C MET A 428 5.66 14.89 8.70
N ILE A 429 4.77 14.27 7.93
CA ILE A 429 4.85 14.20 6.47
C ILE A 429 4.83 15.60 5.85
N THR A 430 3.86 16.44 6.24
CA THR A 430 3.70 17.78 5.65
C THR A 430 4.86 18.69 6.02
N SER A 431 5.34 18.65 7.25
CA SER A 431 6.52 19.42 7.69
C SER A 431 7.78 18.98 6.96
N PHE A 432 7.97 17.67 6.75
CA PHE A 432 9.07 17.13 5.95
C PHE A 432 9.04 17.67 4.51
N VAL A 433 7.89 17.60 3.84
CA VAL A 433 7.72 18.13 2.47
C VAL A 433 7.98 19.64 2.44
N TYR A 434 7.50 20.38 3.43
CA TYR A 434 7.73 21.83 3.52
C TYR A 434 9.22 22.18 3.66
N LEU A 435 9.94 21.51 4.57
CA LEU A 435 11.36 21.78 4.84
C LEU A 435 12.24 21.39 3.65
N THR A 436 11.99 20.23 3.05
CA THR A 436 12.72 19.76 1.86
C THR A 436 12.46 20.64 0.63
N ASP A 437 11.25 21.16 0.44
CA ASP A 437 10.93 22.14 -0.59
C ASP A 437 11.79 23.39 -0.46
N ARG A 438 11.98 23.89 0.76
CA ARG A 438 12.82 25.07 1.04
C ARG A 438 14.30 24.79 0.79
N MET A 439 14.81 23.65 1.27
CA MET A 439 16.19 23.24 1.10
C MET A 439 16.56 23.09 -0.37
N MET A 440 15.74 22.38 -1.15
CA MET A 440 16.01 22.05 -2.55
C MET A 440 15.83 23.25 -3.50
N CYS A 441 15.28 24.35 -3.01
CA CYS A 441 15.22 25.63 -3.75
C CYS A 441 16.55 26.40 -3.72
N THR A 442 17.39 26.20 -2.72
CA THR A 442 18.62 27.02 -2.48
C THR A 442 19.90 26.40 -3.04
N GLY A 443 19.82 25.19 -3.63
CA GLY A 443 20.97 24.40 -4.03
C GLY A 443 21.05 24.10 -5.53
N LYS A 444 21.57 25.04 -6.32
CA LYS A 444 22.43 24.78 -7.49
C LYS A 444 23.56 25.80 -7.47
#